data_fc564aa46d5d9a1064c54bef395ea357
#
_entry.id   fc564aa46d5d9a1064c54bef395ea357
#
_cell.length_a   1.000
_cell.length_b   1.000
_cell.length_c   1.000
_cell.angle_alpha   90.00
_cell.angle_beta   90.00
_cell.angle_gamma   90.00
#
_symmetry.space_group_name_H-M   'P 1'
#
loop_
_entity.id
_entity.type
_entity.pdbx_description
1 polymer ?
#
loop_
_entity_poly.entity_id
_entity_poly.type
_entity_poly.pdbx_seq_one_letter_code
_entity_poly.pdbx_strand_id
1 'polypeptide(L)'
;GTRFVTTEECDASETFKQSYIRARKEDIEIIQSPVGMPGRAIHNSFLEKVKAGLKRPNACPFNCIKTCGVTRSPYCIMLALYNAFRGKLENGYAFCGSNAWRADKIVSVRELIDTLKGEFDRKIASLKGV
;
A
#
# COMPACT_ATOMS: atom_id res chain seq x y z
N GLY A 1 -6.43 7.21 -4.15
CA GLY A 1 -5.12 6.65 -4.49
C GLY A 1 -5.13 5.15 -4.71
N THR A 2 -5.60 4.34 -3.77
CA THR A 2 -5.48 2.86 -3.83
C THR A 2 -6.03 2.24 -5.11
N ARG A 3 -7.19 2.66 -5.60
CA ARG A 3 -7.79 2.13 -6.85
C ARG A 3 -6.94 2.39 -8.09
N PHE A 4 -6.13 3.45 -8.09
CA PHE A 4 -5.22 3.74 -9.21
C PHE A 4 -3.96 2.88 -9.21
N VAL A 5 -3.63 2.21 -8.11
CA VAL A 5 -2.51 1.25 -8.06
C VAL A 5 -2.80 0.03 -8.93
N THR A 6 -4.06 -0.41 -8.98
CA THR A 6 -4.49 -1.57 -9.77
C THR A 6 -4.92 -1.15 -11.18
N THR A 7 -4.16 -0.26 -11.82
CA THR A 7 -4.37 0.13 -13.21
C THR A 7 -3.23 -0.33 -14.10
N GLU A 8 -3.53 -0.48 -15.39
CA GLU A 8 -2.54 -0.83 -16.41
C GLU A 8 -1.45 0.23 -16.49
N GLU A 9 -1.81 1.51 -16.38
CA GLU A 9 -0.92 2.65 -16.49
C GLU A 9 -0.06 2.89 -15.24
N CYS A 10 -0.36 2.24 -14.11
CA CYS A 10 0.51 2.29 -12.93
C CYS A 10 1.84 1.60 -13.24
N ASP A 11 2.95 2.28 -13.03
CA ASP A 11 4.30 1.83 -13.35
C ASP A 11 4.92 0.88 -12.31
N ALA A 12 4.20 0.58 -11.23
CA ALA A 12 4.62 -0.45 -10.26
C ALA A 12 4.64 -1.84 -10.90
N SER A 13 5.49 -2.70 -10.37
CA SER A 13 5.59 -4.08 -10.85
C SER A 13 4.25 -4.82 -10.78
N GLU A 14 4.05 -5.78 -11.67
CA GLU A 14 2.86 -6.63 -11.66
C GLU A 14 2.66 -7.32 -10.30
N THR A 15 3.73 -7.82 -9.70
CA THR A 15 3.71 -8.44 -8.36
C THR A 15 3.15 -7.50 -7.29
N PHE A 16 3.51 -6.21 -7.36
CA PHE A 16 2.99 -5.18 -6.46
C PHE A 16 1.48 -4.99 -6.66
N LYS A 17 1.03 -4.81 -7.90
CA LYS A 17 -0.40 -4.67 -8.25
C LYS A 17 -1.20 -5.89 -7.79
N GLN A 18 -0.68 -7.09 -8.04
CA GLN A 18 -1.32 -8.34 -7.63
C GLN A 18 -1.42 -8.51 -6.12
N SER A 19 -0.57 -7.86 -5.32
CA SER A 19 -0.71 -7.89 -3.86
C SER A 19 -2.00 -7.22 -3.40
N TYR A 20 -2.47 -6.19 -4.10
CA TYR A 20 -3.76 -5.55 -3.83
C TYR A 20 -4.94 -6.43 -4.25
N ILE A 21 -4.85 -7.08 -5.42
CA ILE A 21 -5.90 -7.97 -5.94
C ILE A 21 -6.11 -9.19 -5.03
N ARG A 22 -5.03 -9.71 -4.45
CA ARG A 22 -5.07 -10.88 -3.56
C ARG A 22 -5.43 -10.55 -2.13
N ALA A 23 -5.33 -9.28 -1.75
CA ALA A 23 -5.58 -8.84 -0.37
C ALA A 23 -7.04 -9.07 0.02
N ARG A 24 -7.24 -9.65 1.19
CA ARG A 24 -8.54 -9.79 1.84
C ARG A 24 -8.74 -8.66 2.85
N LYS A 25 -9.94 -8.51 3.34
CA LYS A 25 -10.26 -7.50 4.35
C LYS A 25 -9.40 -7.66 5.61
N GLU A 26 -9.15 -8.90 6.01
CA GLU A 26 -8.36 -9.30 7.17
C GLU A 26 -6.87 -8.99 7.01
N ASP A 27 -6.38 -8.87 5.77
CA ASP A 27 -4.98 -8.56 5.46
C ASP A 27 -4.68 -7.06 5.58
N ILE A 28 -5.70 -6.22 5.78
CA ILE A 28 -5.53 -4.77 5.89
C ILE A 28 -5.34 -4.41 7.36
N GLU A 29 -4.13 -4.03 7.72
CA GLU A 29 -3.74 -3.74 9.10
C GLU A 29 -3.13 -2.35 9.29
N ILE A 30 -3.17 -1.85 10.52
CA ILE A 30 -2.44 -0.65 10.93
C ILE A 30 -1.08 -1.07 11.46
N ILE A 31 -0.03 -0.50 10.87
CA ILE A 31 1.34 -0.72 11.31
C ILE A 31 1.93 0.55 11.90
N GLN A 32 2.89 0.40 12.80
CA GLN A 32 3.75 1.49 13.24
C GLN A 32 4.89 1.65 12.24
N SER A 33 4.88 2.79 11.57
CA SER A 33 5.95 3.14 10.63
C SER A 33 7.22 3.54 11.39
N PRO A 34 8.41 3.23 10.86
CA PRO A 34 9.68 3.62 11.50
C PRO A 34 9.90 5.15 11.54
N VAL A 35 9.05 5.92 10.89
CA VAL A 35 9.10 7.41 10.90
C VAL A 35 8.13 8.04 11.89
N GLY A 36 7.53 7.25 12.78
CA GLY A 36 6.74 7.74 13.91
C GLY A 36 5.25 7.96 13.62
N MET A 37 4.76 7.66 12.42
CA MET A 37 3.34 7.77 12.09
C MET A 37 2.74 6.38 11.84
N PRO A 38 1.52 6.09 12.33
CA PRO A 38 0.82 4.86 11.95
C PRO A 38 0.45 4.90 10.47
N GLY A 39 0.48 3.75 9.82
CA GLY A 39 0.07 3.61 8.42
C GLY A 39 -0.76 2.36 8.22
N ARG A 40 -1.64 2.38 7.22
CA ARG A 40 -2.40 1.19 6.84
C ARG A 40 -1.68 0.47 5.72
N ALA A 41 -1.44 -0.83 5.90
CA ALA A 41 -0.68 -1.64 4.98
C ALA A 41 -1.35 -2.98 4.70
N ILE A 42 -0.96 -3.61 3.59
CA ILE A 42 -1.33 -5.00 3.29
C ILE A 42 -0.35 -5.91 4.01
N HIS A 43 -0.89 -6.79 4.84
CA HIS A 43 -0.12 -7.80 5.57
C HIS A 43 0.72 -8.68 4.63
N ASN A 44 1.97 -8.93 5.00
CA ASN A 44 2.87 -9.82 4.26
C ASN A 44 4.00 -10.36 5.15
N SER A 45 4.81 -11.25 4.60
CA SER A 45 5.92 -11.90 5.32
C SER A 45 6.99 -10.91 5.81
N PHE A 46 7.17 -9.77 5.15
CA PHE A 46 8.08 -8.73 5.63
C PHE A 46 7.57 -8.11 6.94
N LEU A 47 6.30 -7.74 7.00
CA LEU A 47 5.68 -7.18 8.21
C LEU A 47 5.65 -8.19 9.36
N GLU A 48 5.44 -9.48 9.07
CA GLU A 48 5.56 -10.54 10.08
C GLU A 48 6.97 -10.58 10.70
N LYS A 49 8.01 -10.54 9.87
CA LYS A 49 9.40 -10.49 10.35
C LYS A 49 9.67 -9.24 11.18
N VAL A 50 9.12 -8.10 10.79
CA VAL A 50 9.25 -6.85 11.56
C VAL A 50 8.58 -6.99 12.92
N LYS A 51 7.37 -7.55 13.00
CA LYS A 51 6.67 -7.83 14.26
C LYS A 51 7.44 -8.83 15.14
N ALA A 52 8.09 -9.80 14.53
CA ALA A 52 8.95 -10.77 15.21
C ALA A 52 10.32 -10.19 15.66
N GLY A 53 10.53 -8.88 15.47
CA GLY A 53 11.76 -8.21 15.92
C GLY A 53 12.89 -8.14 14.90
N LEU A 54 12.60 -8.30 13.61
CA LEU A 54 13.62 -8.10 12.57
C LEU A 54 14.20 -6.68 12.70
N LYS A 55 15.52 -6.63 12.88
CA LYS A 55 16.29 -5.39 12.80
C LYS A 55 17.27 -5.52 11.65
N ARG A 56 17.16 -4.65 10.68
CA ARG A 56 18.18 -4.50 9.62
C ARG A 56 19.05 -3.30 9.98
N PRO A 57 20.37 -3.50 10.17
CA PRO A 57 21.28 -2.38 10.39
C PRO A 57 21.19 -1.43 9.19
N ASN A 58 20.93 -0.15 9.46
CA ASN A 58 20.87 0.87 8.43
C ASN A 58 22.05 1.82 8.57
N ALA A 59 23.00 1.71 7.64
CA ALA A 59 23.79 2.88 7.29
C ALA A 59 22.92 3.69 6.31
N CYS A 60 22.25 4.74 6.78
CA CYS A 60 21.33 5.52 5.95
C CYS A 60 22.10 6.48 5.04
N PRO A 61 22.08 6.30 3.70
CA PRO A 61 22.71 7.25 2.79
C PRO A 61 21.79 8.43 2.42
N PHE A 62 20.50 8.41 2.83
CA PHE A 62 19.48 9.28 2.26
C PHE A 62 19.24 10.56 3.07
N ASN A 63 19.35 10.52 4.40
CA ASN A 63 19.00 11.64 5.30
C ASN A 63 17.65 12.31 4.96
N CYS A 64 16.64 11.49 4.60
CA CYS A 64 15.43 11.95 3.95
C CYS A 64 14.38 12.52 4.92
N ILE A 65 14.31 12.03 6.16
CA ILE A 65 13.30 12.40 7.15
C ILE A 65 13.96 12.69 8.49
N LYS A 66 13.75 13.90 9.01
CA LYS A 66 14.32 14.37 10.27
C LYS A 66 13.93 13.51 11.49
N THR A 67 12.70 13.00 11.51
CA THR A 67 12.16 12.17 12.60
C THR A 67 12.58 10.70 12.53
N CYS A 68 13.28 10.30 11.47
CA CYS A 68 13.80 8.93 11.34
C CYS A 68 14.97 8.69 12.29
N GLY A 69 14.77 7.84 13.26
CA GLY A 69 15.85 7.37 14.14
C GLY A 69 16.61 6.22 13.51
N VAL A 70 17.58 6.51 12.63
CA VAL A 70 18.32 5.53 11.82
C VAL A 70 18.82 4.33 12.63
N THR A 71 19.40 4.57 13.80
CA THR A 71 19.96 3.52 14.68
C THR A 71 18.89 2.73 15.44
N ARG A 72 17.68 3.25 15.54
CA ARG A 72 16.57 2.63 16.29
C ARG A 72 15.52 2.01 15.38
N SER A 73 15.49 2.43 14.11
CA SER A 73 14.52 1.95 13.13
C SER A 73 14.79 0.50 12.75
N PRO A 74 13.77 -0.37 12.72
CA PRO A 74 13.96 -1.76 12.33
C PRO A 74 14.31 -1.92 10.84
N TYR A 75 13.99 -0.93 10.02
CA TYR A 75 14.28 -0.91 8.57
C TYR A 75 14.17 0.51 8.01
N CYS A 76 14.71 0.74 6.82
CA CYS A 76 14.51 1.97 6.07
C CYS A 76 13.16 1.93 5.33
N ILE A 77 12.25 2.84 5.66
CA ILE A 77 10.91 2.90 5.01
C ILE A 77 11.02 3.16 3.51
N MET A 78 11.95 4.02 3.08
CA MET A 78 12.14 4.33 1.68
C MET A 78 12.54 3.09 0.88
N LEU A 79 13.50 2.30 1.39
CA LEU A 79 13.91 1.05 0.76
C LEU A 79 12.79 0.01 0.78
N ALA A 80 12.04 -0.09 1.87
CA ALA A 80 10.92 -1.03 1.96
C ALA A 80 9.84 -0.72 0.92
N LEU A 81 9.45 0.54 0.77
CA LEU A 81 8.46 0.96 -0.23
C LEU A 81 8.99 0.79 -1.66
N TYR A 82 10.25 1.14 -1.91
CA TYR A 82 10.89 0.94 -3.21
C TYR A 82 11.01 -0.53 -3.60
N ASN A 83 11.40 -1.39 -2.66
CA ASN A 83 11.45 -2.84 -2.88
C ASN A 83 10.06 -3.40 -3.22
N ALA A 84 9.03 -3.01 -2.48
CA ALA A 84 7.66 -3.40 -2.76
C ALA A 84 7.21 -2.96 -4.16
N PHE A 85 7.43 -1.69 -4.52
CA PHE A 85 7.17 -1.15 -5.85
C PHE A 85 7.83 -2.00 -6.96
N ARG A 86 9.06 -2.45 -6.74
CA ARG A 86 9.80 -3.33 -7.65
C ARG A 86 9.39 -4.80 -7.58
N GLY A 87 8.37 -5.15 -6.81
CA GLY A 87 7.85 -6.50 -6.67
C GLY A 87 8.57 -7.40 -5.65
N LYS A 88 9.54 -6.84 -4.91
CA LYS A 88 10.30 -7.56 -3.86
C LYS A 88 9.59 -7.46 -2.52
N LEU A 89 8.40 -8.05 -2.42
CA LEU A 89 7.53 -7.95 -1.25
C LEU A 89 8.09 -8.64 0.01
N GLU A 90 9.05 -9.53 -0.14
CA GLU A 90 9.81 -10.13 0.97
C GLU A 90 10.75 -9.12 1.68
N ASN A 91 10.99 -7.97 1.04
CA ASN A 91 11.87 -6.89 1.51
C ASN A 91 11.13 -5.55 1.70
N GLY A 92 9.81 -5.55 1.59
CA GLY A 92 9.01 -4.36 1.73
C GLY A 92 7.52 -4.64 1.81
N TYR A 93 6.72 -3.58 1.85
CA TYR A 93 5.27 -3.67 1.99
C TYR A 93 4.57 -2.54 1.24
N ALA A 94 3.26 -2.71 1.00
CA ALA A 94 2.41 -1.74 0.33
C ALA A 94 1.51 -1.01 1.33
N PHE A 95 1.54 0.32 1.32
CA PHE A 95 0.50 1.12 1.98
C PHE A 95 -0.79 1.10 1.16
N CYS A 96 -1.92 1.13 1.84
CA CYS A 96 -3.21 1.06 1.17
C CYS A 96 -4.32 1.80 1.93
N GLY A 97 -5.43 2.04 1.26
CA GLY A 97 -6.68 2.48 1.90
C GLY A 97 -7.41 1.32 2.57
N SER A 98 -8.35 1.63 3.46
CA SER A 98 -9.15 0.62 4.19
C SER A 98 -9.97 -0.31 3.29
N ASN A 99 -10.26 0.12 2.07
CA ASN A 99 -11.03 -0.63 1.08
C ASN A 99 -10.18 -1.25 -0.04
N ALA A 100 -8.86 -1.38 0.17
CA ALA A 100 -7.95 -1.94 -0.84
C ALA A 100 -8.37 -3.36 -1.28
N TRP A 101 -8.87 -4.16 -0.37
CA TRP A 101 -9.37 -5.52 -0.58
C TRP A 101 -10.52 -5.63 -1.59
N ARG A 102 -11.13 -4.50 -1.98
CA ARG A 102 -12.20 -4.49 -3.00
C ARG A 102 -11.68 -4.46 -4.44
N ALA A 103 -10.40 -4.30 -4.64
CA ALA A 103 -9.78 -4.41 -5.96
C ALA A 103 -9.77 -5.88 -6.38
N ASP A 104 -10.40 -6.21 -7.49
CA ASP A 104 -10.56 -7.58 -7.97
C ASP A 104 -9.85 -7.85 -9.31
N LYS A 105 -9.49 -6.79 -10.02
CA LYS A 105 -8.80 -6.87 -11.32
C LYS A 105 -7.99 -5.61 -11.61
N ILE A 106 -7.03 -5.75 -12.52
CA ILE A 106 -6.33 -4.63 -13.11
C ILE A 106 -7.17 -4.10 -14.27
N VAL A 107 -7.36 -2.79 -14.32
CA VAL A 107 -8.18 -2.10 -15.33
C VAL A 107 -7.42 -0.90 -15.88
N SER A 108 -7.86 -0.33 -17.01
CA SER A 108 -7.32 0.95 -17.47
C SER A 108 -7.79 2.10 -16.57
N VAL A 109 -7.02 3.18 -16.52
CA VAL A 109 -7.44 4.42 -15.81
C VAL A 109 -8.76 4.94 -16.38
N ARG A 110 -9.00 4.82 -17.68
CA ARG A 110 -10.27 5.21 -18.31
C ARG A 110 -11.43 4.42 -17.72
N GLU A 111 -11.35 3.09 -17.70
CA GLU A 111 -12.38 2.21 -17.13
C GLU A 111 -12.62 2.53 -15.64
N LEU A 112 -11.55 2.80 -14.89
CA LEU A 112 -11.66 3.18 -13.49
C LEU A 112 -12.42 4.50 -13.31
N ILE A 113 -12.13 5.52 -14.11
CA ILE A 113 -12.80 6.82 -14.05
C ILE A 113 -14.28 6.68 -14.42
N ASP A 114 -14.61 5.92 -15.46
CA ASP A 114 -16.00 5.70 -15.87
C ASP A 114 -16.77 4.93 -14.77
N THR A 115 -16.14 3.96 -14.14
CA THR A 115 -16.70 3.24 -12.98
C THR A 115 -16.96 4.19 -11.81
N LEU A 116 -16.01 5.07 -11.46
CA LEU A 116 -16.15 6.04 -10.37
C LEU A 116 -17.30 7.03 -10.63
N LYS A 117 -17.43 7.52 -11.86
CA LYS A 117 -18.56 8.39 -12.26
C LYS A 117 -19.90 7.67 -12.11
N GLY A 118 -20.00 6.45 -12.62
CA GLY A 118 -21.21 5.66 -12.50
C GLY A 118 -21.59 5.33 -11.06
N GLU A 119 -20.60 5.03 -10.20
CA GLU A 119 -20.81 4.82 -8.76
C GLU A 119 -21.32 6.10 -8.08
N PHE A 120 -20.77 7.25 -8.43
CA PHE A 120 -21.18 8.55 -7.94
C PHE A 120 -22.63 8.85 -8.33
N ASP A 121 -22.96 8.73 -9.62
CA ASP A 121 -24.33 9.04 -10.14
C ASP A 121 -25.38 8.15 -9.50
N ARG A 122 -25.11 6.84 -9.36
CA ARG A 122 -26.00 5.91 -8.66
C ARG A 122 -26.20 6.30 -7.20
N LYS A 123 -25.12 6.73 -6.53
CA LYS A 123 -25.22 7.14 -5.12
C LYS A 123 -26.04 8.41 -4.98
N ILE A 124 -25.84 9.41 -5.83
CA ILE A 124 -26.62 10.65 -5.83
C ILE A 124 -28.10 10.36 -6.11
N ALA A 125 -28.42 9.50 -7.09
CA ALA A 125 -29.79 9.11 -7.38
C ALA A 125 -30.46 8.45 -6.17
N SER A 126 -29.75 7.56 -5.46
CA SER A 126 -30.27 6.90 -4.26
C SER A 126 -30.56 7.87 -3.11
N LEU A 127 -29.84 8.98 -3.02
CA LEU A 127 -30.04 10.00 -1.97
C LEU A 127 -31.17 10.97 -2.30
N LYS A 128 -31.47 11.17 -3.59
CA LYS A 128 -32.60 12.04 -4.04
C LYS A 128 -33.97 11.36 -4.00
N GLY A 129 -34.00 10.04 -3.88
CA GLY A 129 -35.22 9.25 -3.78
C GLY A 129 -35.71 9.00 -2.35
N VAL A 130 -35.13 9.68 -1.37
CA VAL A 130 -35.50 9.58 0.06
C VAL A 130 -36.33 10.79 0.48
#